data_a113e4ed5e910876c9a2de10bd2a210f
#
_entry.id   a113e4ed5e910876c9a2de10bd2a210f
#
_cell.length_a   1.000
_cell.length_b   1.000
_cell.length_c   1.000
_cell.angle_alpha   90.00
_cell.angle_beta   90.00
_cell.angle_gamma   90.00
#
_symmetry.space_group_name_H-M   'P 1'
#
loop_
_entity.id
_entity.type
_entity.pdbx_description
1 polymer ?
#
loop_
_entity_poly.entity_id
_entity_poly.type
_entity_poly.pdbx_seq_one_letter_code
_entity_poly.pdbx_strand_id
1 'polypeptide(L)'
;MSNIPCGYCQCGCGQKTKLAKHDNEKYGIKVGQPNFFLNNHHKTWTKTMEERFWSKVIKRDKETCWTWTGSQDPRGYGHFWTGINMTNAHRASWLIHYGPIVKNVFVLHRCDNPNCVNPDHLFLGTQQDNMTDMAEKGRRVNGNAKLTRT
;
A
#
# COMPACT_ATOMS: atom_id res chain seq x y z
N MET A 1 -15.62 -20.19 -5.48
CA MET A 1 -16.07 -18.94 -6.16
C MET A 1 -16.72 -18.08 -5.10
N SER A 2 -16.17 -16.91 -4.80
CA SER A 2 -16.75 -15.99 -3.81
C SER A 2 -18.09 -15.47 -4.34
N ASN A 3 -19.16 -15.76 -3.62
CA ASN A 3 -20.53 -15.37 -3.98
C ASN A 3 -20.75 -13.90 -3.57
N ILE A 4 -20.22 -12.97 -4.38
CA ILE A 4 -20.37 -11.53 -4.13
C ILE A 4 -21.77 -11.10 -4.57
N PRO A 5 -22.60 -10.50 -3.69
CA PRO A 5 -23.95 -10.09 -4.04
C PRO A 5 -24.00 -9.09 -5.20
N CYS A 6 -25.11 -9.11 -5.98
CA CYS A 6 -25.36 -8.12 -7.01
C CYS A 6 -25.38 -6.71 -6.39
N GLY A 7 -24.83 -5.71 -7.08
CA GLY A 7 -24.70 -4.34 -6.56
C GLY A 7 -23.41 -4.06 -5.81
N TYR A 8 -22.57 -5.08 -5.59
CA TYR A 8 -21.24 -4.92 -5.04
C TYR A 8 -20.16 -5.21 -6.11
N CYS A 9 -19.02 -4.54 -5.97
CA CYS A 9 -17.92 -4.71 -6.90
C CYS A 9 -17.39 -6.15 -6.89
N GLN A 10 -17.42 -6.81 -8.03
CA GLN A 10 -17.03 -8.22 -8.16
C GLN A 10 -15.52 -8.47 -8.01
N CYS A 11 -14.74 -7.41 -7.74
CA CYS A 11 -13.33 -7.55 -7.37
C CYS A 11 -13.12 -7.97 -5.90
N GLY A 12 -14.19 -8.03 -5.09
CA GLY A 12 -14.10 -8.40 -3.67
C GLY A 12 -13.76 -7.25 -2.71
N CYS A 13 -13.73 -5.99 -3.18
CA CYS A 13 -13.39 -4.84 -2.33
C CYS A 13 -14.49 -4.41 -1.34
N GLY A 14 -15.67 -5.06 -1.37
CA GLY A 14 -16.82 -4.77 -0.50
C GLY A 14 -17.55 -3.45 -0.80
N GLN A 15 -17.16 -2.72 -1.84
CA GLN A 15 -17.81 -1.45 -2.19
C GLN A 15 -19.01 -1.66 -3.13
N LYS A 16 -20.07 -0.87 -2.93
CA LYS A 16 -21.23 -0.84 -3.83
C LYS A 16 -20.88 -0.24 -5.17
N THR A 17 -21.38 -0.84 -6.25
CA THR A 17 -21.22 -0.31 -7.62
C THR A 17 -22.31 0.72 -7.95
N LYS A 18 -21.98 1.64 -8.86
CA LYS A 18 -22.95 2.57 -9.41
C LYS A 18 -23.85 1.87 -10.45
N LEU A 19 -25.04 2.40 -10.65
CA LEU A 19 -25.92 1.93 -11.74
C LEU A 19 -25.31 2.29 -13.10
N ALA A 20 -25.50 1.41 -14.08
CA ALA A 20 -25.04 1.61 -15.43
C ALA A 20 -25.84 2.75 -16.10
N LYS A 21 -25.13 3.69 -16.72
CA LYS A 21 -25.73 4.80 -17.51
C LYS A 21 -25.98 4.43 -18.95
N HIS A 22 -25.33 3.36 -19.43
CA HIS A 22 -25.43 2.82 -20.79
C HIS A 22 -25.42 1.30 -20.73
N ASP A 23 -26.00 0.67 -21.75
CA ASP A 23 -25.91 -0.77 -21.91
C ASP A 23 -24.47 -1.22 -22.11
N ASN A 24 -24.09 -2.31 -21.48
CA ASN A 24 -22.76 -2.91 -21.62
C ASN A 24 -22.91 -4.37 -22.06
N GLU A 25 -22.91 -4.59 -23.35
CA GLU A 25 -23.12 -5.91 -23.97
C GLU A 25 -22.04 -6.93 -23.54
N LYS A 26 -20.80 -6.49 -23.36
CA LYS A 26 -19.68 -7.35 -22.92
C LYS A 26 -19.95 -8.06 -21.60
N TYR A 27 -20.72 -7.43 -20.71
CA TYR A 27 -21.07 -7.96 -19.39
C TYR A 27 -22.56 -8.24 -19.22
N GLY A 28 -23.37 -8.06 -20.27
CA GLY A 28 -24.81 -8.26 -20.23
C GLY A 28 -25.56 -7.30 -19.30
N ILE A 29 -24.97 -6.13 -19.02
CA ILE A 29 -25.55 -5.14 -18.10
C ILE A 29 -26.41 -4.16 -18.91
N LYS A 30 -27.64 -3.93 -18.43
CA LYS A 30 -28.57 -2.92 -18.99
C LYS A 30 -28.54 -1.63 -18.17
N VAL A 31 -28.94 -0.52 -18.81
CA VAL A 31 -29.14 0.76 -18.12
C VAL A 31 -29.97 0.56 -16.86
N GLY A 32 -29.55 1.19 -15.76
CA GLY A 32 -30.21 1.08 -14.45
C GLY A 32 -29.83 -0.15 -13.62
N GLN A 33 -29.11 -1.11 -14.17
CA GLN A 33 -28.57 -2.24 -13.41
C GLN A 33 -27.24 -1.86 -12.74
N PRO A 34 -26.88 -2.48 -11.61
CA PRO A 34 -25.58 -2.28 -10.98
C PRO A 34 -24.44 -2.75 -11.89
N ASN A 35 -23.38 -1.95 -12.02
CA ASN A 35 -22.17 -2.37 -12.69
C ASN A 35 -21.49 -3.53 -11.94
N PHE A 36 -20.79 -4.42 -12.66
CA PHE A 36 -20.00 -5.48 -12.00
C PHE A 36 -18.79 -4.95 -11.27
N PHE A 37 -18.21 -3.88 -11.77
CA PHE A 37 -16.99 -3.30 -11.19
C PHE A 37 -17.12 -1.79 -11.04
N LEU A 38 -16.47 -1.25 -10.03
CA LEU A 38 -16.21 0.18 -9.95
C LEU A 38 -15.20 0.59 -11.02
N ASN A 39 -15.17 1.88 -11.38
CA ASN A 39 -14.17 2.41 -12.32
C ASN A 39 -12.76 2.00 -11.84
N ASN A 40 -11.96 1.46 -12.75
CA ASN A 40 -10.62 0.90 -12.52
C ASN A 40 -10.56 -0.38 -11.69
N HIS A 41 -11.70 -0.95 -11.28
CA HIS A 41 -11.79 -2.26 -10.64
C HIS A 41 -12.15 -3.33 -11.67
N HIS A 42 -11.21 -3.68 -12.53
CA HIS A 42 -11.43 -4.68 -13.58
C HIS A 42 -11.39 -6.12 -13.07
N LYS A 43 -11.94 -7.01 -13.89
CA LYS A 43 -11.97 -8.48 -13.70
C LYS A 43 -10.58 -9.12 -13.45
N THR A 44 -9.48 -8.42 -13.74
CA THR A 44 -8.12 -8.88 -13.46
C THR A 44 -7.76 -8.87 -11.97
N TRP A 45 -8.60 -8.27 -11.13
CA TRP A 45 -8.40 -8.25 -9.68
C TRP A 45 -9.11 -9.44 -9.01
N THR A 46 -8.82 -10.64 -9.48
CA THR A 46 -9.24 -11.88 -8.81
C THR A 46 -8.50 -12.09 -7.49
N LYS A 47 -7.40 -11.36 -7.28
CA LYS A 47 -6.59 -11.43 -6.07
C LYS A 47 -7.03 -10.41 -5.04
N THR A 48 -7.06 -10.80 -3.78
CA THR A 48 -7.28 -9.90 -2.65
C THR A 48 -6.18 -8.82 -2.58
N MET A 49 -6.39 -7.78 -1.78
CA MET A 49 -5.36 -6.75 -1.52
C MET A 49 -4.07 -7.40 -1.00
N GLU A 50 -4.21 -8.34 -0.08
CA GLU A 50 -3.12 -9.08 0.53
C GLU A 50 -2.34 -9.93 -0.49
N GLU A 51 -3.03 -10.73 -1.30
CA GLU A 51 -2.39 -11.55 -2.34
C GLU A 51 -1.66 -10.69 -3.37
N ARG A 52 -2.23 -9.54 -3.76
CA ARG A 52 -1.58 -8.58 -4.67
C ARG A 52 -0.35 -7.95 -4.06
N PHE A 53 -0.39 -7.67 -2.76
CA PHE A 53 0.74 -7.11 -2.03
C PHE A 53 1.88 -8.11 -1.95
N TRP A 54 1.62 -9.28 -1.39
CA TRP A 54 2.66 -10.30 -1.18
C TRP A 54 3.22 -10.87 -2.47
N SER A 55 2.47 -10.85 -3.59
CA SER A 55 3.00 -11.23 -4.90
C SER A 55 4.12 -10.30 -5.41
N LYS A 56 4.33 -9.13 -4.79
CA LYS A 56 5.37 -8.15 -5.12
C LYS A 56 6.44 -8.04 -4.03
N VAL A 57 6.53 -9.01 -3.16
CA VAL A 57 7.49 -9.02 -2.05
C VAL A 57 8.40 -10.23 -2.15
N ILE A 58 9.70 -10.00 -2.14
CA ILE A 58 10.68 -11.05 -1.93
C ILE A 58 10.83 -11.24 -0.42
N LYS A 59 10.17 -12.27 0.11
CA LYS A 59 10.25 -12.66 1.52
C LYS A 59 11.55 -13.42 1.78
N ARG A 60 12.12 -13.19 2.97
CA ARG A 60 13.30 -13.88 3.50
C ARG A 60 13.04 -14.22 4.98
N ASP A 61 14.07 -14.57 5.71
CA ASP A 61 14.00 -14.79 7.14
C ASP A 61 13.53 -13.52 7.87
N LYS A 62 13.04 -13.66 9.09
CA LYS A 62 12.49 -12.56 9.89
C LYS A 62 13.49 -11.46 10.17
N GLU A 63 14.76 -11.82 10.33
CA GLU A 63 15.88 -10.94 10.64
C GLU A 63 16.36 -10.16 9.41
N THR A 64 15.94 -10.56 8.21
CA THR A 64 16.34 -9.89 6.96
C THR A 64 15.25 -9.01 6.39
N CYS A 65 15.64 -7.99 5.65
CA CYS A 65 14.68 -7.14 4.95
C CYS A 65 13.92 -7.92 3.87
N TRP A 66 12.60 -7.78 3.87
CA TRP A 66 11.77 -8.23 2.75
C TRP A 66 11.69 -7.13 1.72
N THR A 67 12.10 -7.44 0.51
CA THR A 67 12.28 -6.43 -0.55
C THR A 67 11.00 -6.24 -1.35
N TRP A 68 10.55 -5.00 -1.46
CA TRP A 68 9.47 -4.61 -2.38
C TRP A 68 9.96 -4.57 -3.82
N THR A 69 9.26 -5.24 -4.73
CA THR A 69 9.60 -5.32 -6.17
C THR A 69 8.68 -4.48 -7.07
N GLY A 70 7.69 -3.79 -6.49
CA GLY A 70 6.82 -2.88 -7.24
C GLY A 70 7.45 -1.51 -7.48
N SER A 71 6.64 -0.55 -7.95
CA SER A 71 7.08 0.84 -8.17
C SER A 71 7.60 1.49 -6.89
N GLN A 72 8.60 2.37 -7.04
CA GLN A 72 9.26 3.09 -5.96
C GLN A 72 9.39 4.58 -6.31
N ASP A 73 9.51 5.43 -5.29
CA ASP A 73 9.90 6.82 -5.45
C ASP A 73 11.44 6.97 -5.53
N PRO A 74 11.98 8.16 -5.89
CA PRO A 74 13.43 8.38 -5.95
C PRO A 74 14.18 8.19 -4.62
N ARG A 75 13.47 8.17 -3.49
CA ARG A 75 14.04 7.91 -2.16
C ARG A 75 14.04 6.42 -1.79
N GLY A 76 13.53 5.55 -2.68
CA GLY A 76 13.46 4.11 -2.49
C GLY A 76 12.20 3.61 -1.77
N TYR A 77 11.23 4.47 -1.47
CA TYR A 77 9.97 4.02 -0.87
C TYR A 77 9.07 3.37 -1.91
N GLY A 78 8.64 2.15 -1.63
CA GLY A 78 7.69 1.44 -2.47
C GLY A 78 6.30 2.06 -2.45
N HIS A 79 5.59 1.98 -3.59
CA HIS A 79 4.20 2.41 -3.73
C HIS A 79 3.28 1.23 -4.00
N PHE A 80 2.14 1.21 -3.32
CA PHE A 80 1.13 0.17 -3.47
C PHE A 80 -0.28 0.77 -3.57
N TRP A 81 -1.04 0.28 -4.56
CA TRP A 81 -2.45 0.62 -4.73
C TRP A 81 -3.33 -0.33 -3.92
N THR A 82 -3.99 0.18 -2.89
CA THR A 82 -4.83 -0.62 -1.98
C THR A 82 -6.15 -1.09 -2.61
N GLY A 83 -6.55 -0.46 -3.70
CA GLY A 83 -7.89 -0.58 -4.28
C GLY A 83 -8.72 0.69 -4.11
N ILE A 84 -8.35 1.53 -3.15
CA ILE A 84 -9.01 2.80 -2.83
C ILE A 84 -8.08 3.98 -3.08
N ASN A 85 -6.84 3.88 -2.59
CA ASN A 85 -5.83 4.92 -2.71
C ASN A 85 -4.42 4.34 -2.88
N MET A 86 -3.49 5.20 -3.29
CA MET A 86 -2.07 4.90 -3.29
C MET A 86 -1.51 5.10 -1.87
N THR A 87 -0.72 4.15 -1.40
CA THR A 87 -0.01 4.24 -0.12
C THR A 87 1.42 3.72 -0.25
N ASN A 88 2.26 4.02 0.73
CA ASN A 88 3.60 3.44 0.75
C ASN A 88 3.53 1.94 1.06
N ALA A 89 4.40 1.14 0.45
CA ALA A 89 4.38 -0.32 0.58
C ALA A 89 4.58 -0.79 2.03
N HIS A 90 5.49 -0.17 2.79
CA HIS A 90 5.68 -0.50 4.22
C HIS A 90 4.42 -0.21 5.06
N ARG A 91 3.65 0.87 4.74
CA ARG A 91 2.37 1.14 5.41
C ARG A 91 1.31 0.10 5.04
N ALA A 92 1.29 -0.37 3.79
CA ALA A 92 0.41 -1.46 3.37
C ALA A 92 0.78 -2.77 4.06
N SER A 93 2.07 -3.06 4.21
CA SER A 93 2.56 -4.22 4.99
C SER A 93 2.05 -4.18 6.43
N TRP A 94 2.16 -3.02 7.09
CA TRP A 94 1.64 -2.83 8.45
C TRP A 94 0.13 -3.07 8.52
N LEU A 95 -0.64 -2.45 7.62
CA LEU A 95 -2.10 -2.59 7.57
C LEU A 95 -2.55 -4.04 7.40
N ILE A 96 -1.84 -4.81 6.57
CA ILE A 96 -2.16 -6.23 6.29
C ILE A 96 -1.84 -7.09 7.51
N HIS A 97 -0.75 -6.82 8.22
CA HIS A 97 -0.24 -7.68 9.28
C HIS A 97 -0.79 -7.34 10.66
N TYR A 98 -0.85 -6.05 10.99
CA TYR A 98 -1.22 -5.54 12.32
C TYR A 98 -2.54 -4.79 12.36
N GLY A 99 -3.12 -4.43 11.21
CA GLY A 99 -4.38 -3.72 11.13
C GLY A 99 -4.25 -2.20 11.03
N PRO A 100 -5.30 -1.44 11.38
CA PRO A 100 -5.39 -0.01 11.10
C PRO A 100 -4.31 0.84 11.79
N ILE A 101 -3.83 1.85 11.06
CA ILE A 101 -2.88 2.84 11.59
C ILE A 101 -3.66 4.02 12.16
N VAL A 102 -3.43 4.37 13.42
CA VAL A 102 -4.06 5.50 14.10
C VAL A 102 -3.67 6.82 13.42
N LYS A 103 -4.58 7.80 13.44
CA LYS A 103 -4.33 9.13 12.86
C LYS A 103 -3.11 9.78 13.53
N ASN A 104 -2.30 10.48 12.73
CA ASN A 104 -1.07 11.18 13.16
C ASN A 104 0.06 10.26 13.65
N VAL A 105 -0.03 8.95 13.36
CA VAL A 105 1.05 7.99 13.63
C VAL A 105 1.68 7.54 12.30
N PHE A 106 2.99 7.41 12.31
CA PHE A 106 3.79 6.98 11.17
C PHE A 106 4.21 5.53 11.33
N VAL A 107 4.36 4.84 10.21
CA VAL A 107 5.05 3.54 10.17
C VAL A 107 6.51 3.84 9.82
N LEU A 108 7.40 3.48 10.73
CA LEU A 108 8.83 3.75 10.64
C LEU A 108 9.62 2.45 10.51
N HIS A 109 10.85 2.53 9.99
CA HIS A 109 11.73 1.39 9.81
C HIS A 109 12.79 1.32 10.93
N ARG A 110 12.91 0.15 11.58
CA ARG A 110 14.04 -0.14 12.48
C ARG A 110 15.34 -0.36 11.71
N CYS A 111 15.23 -0.91 10.47
CA CYS A 111 16.34 -1.30 9.60
C CYS A 111 16.84 -0.18 8.68
N ASP A 112 16.23 0.99 8.70
CA ASP A 112 16.57 2.16 7.86
C ASP A 112 16.54 1.93 6.34
N ASN A 113 15.96 0.84 5.89
CA ASN A 113 15.82 0.52 4.48
C ASN A 113 14.43 0.93 3.97
N PRO A 114 14.30 1.98 3.14
CA PRO A 114 13.01 2.46 2.63
C PRO A 114 12.24 1.41 1.82
N ASN A 115 12.96 0.47 1.18
CA ASN A 115 12.38 -0.58 0.36
C ASN A 115 11.96 -1.83 1.16
N CYS A 116 12.22 -1.85 2.46
CA CYS A 116 11.85 -2.96 3.32
C CYS A 116 10.35 -2.93 3.63
N VAL A 117 9.70 -4.09 3.49
CA VAL A 117 8.30 -4.29 3.85
C VAL A 117 8.12 -5.45 4.85
N ASN A 118 9.20 -5.87 5.52
CA ASN A 118 9.13 -6.86 6.58
C ASN A 118 8.38 -6.26 7.78
N PRO A 119 7.23 -6.83 8.22
CA PRO A 119 6.47 -6.30 9.36
C PRO A 119 7.30 -6.21 10.65
N ASP A 120 8.18 -7.17 10.90
CA ASP A 120 9.02 -7.22 12.12
C ASP A 120 10.06 -6.09 12.14
N HIS A 121 10.38 -5.49 10.99
CA HIS A 121 11.27 -4.35 10.86
C HIS A 121 10.55 -2.99 10.92
N LEU A 122 9.24 -3.00 11.13
CA LEU A 122 8.41 -1.80 11.21
C LEU A 122 8.00 -1.53 12.65
N PHE A 123 7.70 -0.27 12.95
CA PHE A 123 7.06 0.15 14.19
C PHE A 123 6.23 1.40 13.99
N LEU A 124 5.30 1.63 14.90
CA LEU A 124 4.54 2.87 14.93
C LEU A 124 5.25 3.92 15.77
N GLY A 125 5.32 5.13 15.26
CA GLY A 125 5.90 6.24 15.98
C GLY A 125 5.31 7.60 15.56
N THR A 126 5.50 8.58 16.41
CA THR A 126 5.17 9.99 16.15
C THR A 126 6.25 10.66 15.32
N GLN A 127 6.02 11.90 14.90
CA GLN A 127 7.05 12.73 14.28
C GLN A 127 8.27 12.92 15.21
N GLN A 128 8.03 13.04 16.52
CA GLN A 128 9.09 13.16 17.51
C GLN A 128 9.95 11.91 17.58
N ASP A 129 9.30 10.72 17.59
CA ASP A 129 10.02 9.43 17.61
C ASP A 129 10.91 9.28 16.38
N ASN A 130 10.40 9.67 15.20
CA ASN A 130 11.20 9.66 13.96
C ASN A 130 12.42 10.59 14.04
N MET A 131 12.26 11.78 14.63
CA MET A 131 13.36 12.73 14.80
C MET A 131 14.40 12.22 15.81
N THR A 132 13.95 11.57 16.88
CA THR A 132 14.82 10.95 17.89
C THR A 132 15.62 9.81 17.29
N ASP A 133 14.95 8.88 16.57
CA ASP A 133 15.60 7.78 15.87
C ASP A 133 16.66 8.27 14.85
N MET A 134 16.34 9.34 14.12
CA MET A 134 17.30 9.98 13.20
C MET A 134 18.53 10.56 13.94
N ALA A 135 18.32 11.14 15.11
CA ALA A 135 19.40 11.73 15.90
C ALA A 135 20.31 10.64 16.50
N GLU A 136 19.71 9.60 17.10
CA GLU A 136 20.43 8.46 17.70
C GLU A 136 21.26 7.69 16.68
N LYS A 137 20.73 7.54 15.45
CA LYS A 137 21.42 6.87 14.34
C LYS A 137 22.36 7.78 13.54
N GLY A 138 22.60 9.01 14.01
CA GLY A 138 23.50 9.96 13.36
C GLY A 138 23.10 10.43 11.96
N ARG A 139 21.83 10.22 11.57
CA ARG A 139 21.31 10.59 10.23
C ARG A 139 20.85 12.04 10.11
N ARG A 140 21.01 12.87 11.15
CA ARG A 140 20.72 14.29 11.11
C ARG A 140 21.74 14.98 10.22
N VAL A 141 21.39 15.25 8.97
CA VAL A 141 22.15 16.18 8.12
C VAL A 141 21.85 17.58 8.65
N ASN A 142 22.82 18.18 9.36
CA ASN A 142 22.74 19.59 9.69
C ASN A 142 22.72 20.36 8.37
N GLY A 143 21.62 21.10 8.09
CA GLY A 143 21.38 21.84 6.85
C GLY A 143 22.33 22.98 6.55
N ASN A 144 23.57 22.95 7.09
CA ASN A 144 24.62 23.96 6.90
C ASN A 144 25.95 23.36 6.42
N ALA A 145 25.97 22.19 5.80
CA ALA A 145 27.14 21.80 5.02
C ALA A 145 27.15 22.63 3.71
N LYS A 146 27.68 23.87 3.79
CA LYS A 146 28.12 24.57 2.62
C LYS A 146 29.09 23.67 1.85
N LEU A 147 28.71 23.32 0.61
CA LEU A 147 29.62 22.74 -0.37
C LEU A 147 30.76 23.75 -0.58
N THR A 148 31.89 23.53 0.06
CA THR A 148 33.14 24.16 -0.34
C THR A 148 33.61 23.46 -1.61
N ARG A 149 33.33 24.10 -2.76
CA ARG A 149 33.98 23.79 -4.02
C ARG A 149 35.47 24.19 -3.88
N THR A 150 36.35 23.23 -3.96
CA THR A 150 37.73 23.36 -4.38
C THR A 150 37.84 22.82 -5.79
#